data_8cad3b8abe65e3b7c6a69fbe54650c42
#
_entry.id   8cad3b8abe65e3b7c6a69fbe54650c42
#
_cell.length_a   1.000
_cell.length_b   1.000
_cell.length_c   1.000
_cell.angle_alpha   90.00
_cell.angle_beta   90.00
_cell.angle_gamma   90.00
#
_symmetry.space_group_name_H-M   'P 1'
#
loop_
_entity.id
_entity.type
_entity.pdbx_description
1 polymer ?
#
loop_
_entity_poly.entity_id
_entity_poly.type
_entity_poly.pdbx_seq_one_letter_code
_entity_poly.pdbx_strand_id
1 'polypeptide(L)'
;MQQKLKDFALVTAGSIVMAIGFNSLFLGNNIVSGGVGGLAIALNKLLGWNPSDFVLYCNIPLLILCWVFLGKSVFIKTVYGAVIYPFCIKLTAGLPNLTENPLLAAIFGGIILGFGLGLVFLGNSSTGGTGILIQFIHKYTPLSLGLTMAIIDGIIVGLGFVAFDTDTVMYSIIALMTITYIVNRMMSGTESSRNVMIISQKAGEIKDYITKVADRGVTEFPIVGGFTGVDKRMLMTTVSIPEMQKLESAILAIDETAFMVVMPASQVRGRGFSLQKDHKYYDEDILIPM
;
A
#
# COMPACT_ATOMS: atom_id res chain seq x y z
N MET A 1 11.79 -20.69 0.18
CA MET A 1 11.78 -20.73 -1.28
C MET A 1 10.46 -20.20 -1.86
N GLN A 2 9.31 -20.57 -1.28
CA GLN A 2 7.97 -20.10 -1.71
C GLN A 2 7.80 -18.56 -1.70
N GLN A 3 8.30 -17.86 -0.66
CA GLN A 3 8.18 -16.39 -0.57
C GLN A 3 8.93 -15.69 -1.71
N LYS A 4 10.13 -16.16 -2.06
CA LYS A 4 10.89 -15.57 -3.18
C LYS A 4 10.16 -15.73 -4.52
N LEU A 5 9.57 -16.92 -4.75
CA LEU A 5 8.79 -17.17 -5.96
C LEU A 5 7.56 -16.27 -6.04
N LYS A 6 6.87 -16.07 -4.91
CA LYS A 6 5.74 -15.13 -4.79
C LYS A 6 6.16 -13.71 -5.13
N ASP A 7 7.31 -13.24 -4.61
CA ASP A 7 7.81 -11.89 -4.87
C ASP A 7 8.10 -11.68 -6.36
N PHE A 8 8.77 -12.61 -7.03
CA PHE A 8 9.02 -12.54 -8.48
C PHE A 8 7.73 -12.59 -9.30
N ALA A 9 6.76 -13.42 -8.90
CA ALA A 9 5.46 -13.46 -9.55
C ALA A 9 4.71 -12.12 -9.43
N LEU A 10 4.76 -11.48 -8.27
CA LEU A 10 4.18 -10.15 -8.05
C LEU A 10 4.86 -9.07 -8.92
N VAL A 11 6.19 -9.11 -9.02
CA VAL A 11 6.95 -8.17 -9.87
C VAL A 11 6.58 -8.36 -11.34
N THR A 12 6.48 -9.61 -11.81
CA THR A 12 6.11 -9.90 -13.19
C THR A 12 4.68 -9.46 -13.49
N ALA A 13 3.72 -9.86 -12.65
CA ALA A 13 2.32 -9.47 -12.79
C ALA A 13 2.15 -7.94 -12.76
N GLY A 14 2.80 -7.27 -11.81
CA GLY A 14 2.80 -5.81 -11.70
C GLY A 14 3.38 -5.14 -12.95
N SER A 15 4.50 -5.65 -13.47
CA SER A 15 5.13 -5.12 -14.69
C SER A 15 4.24 -5.27 -15.93
N ILE A 16 3.52 -6.39 -16.06
CA ILE A 16 2.56 -6.61 -17.17
C ILE A 16 1.41 -5.61 -17.06
N VAL A 17 0.80 -5.48 -15.87
CA VAL A 17 -0.31 -4.55 -15.64
C VAL A 17 0.10 -3.11 -15.91
N MET A 18 1.28 -2.69 -15.43
CA MET A 18 1.83 -1.36 -15.70
C MET A 18 2.05 -1.14 -17.19
N ALA A 19 2.62 -2.11 -17.91
CA ALA A 19 2.91 -2.00 -19.35
C ALA A 19 1.63 -1.86 -20.18
N ILE A 20 0.56 -2.60 -19.82
CA ILE A 20 -0.76 -2.47 -20.46
C ILE A 20 -1.30 -1.06 -20.24
N GLY A 21 -1.35 -0.57 -19.00
CA GLY A 21 -1.86 0.76 -18.70
C GLY A 21 -1.05 1.87 -19.38
N PHE A 22 0.28 1.73 -19.41
CA PHE A 22 1.17 2.68 -20.06
C PHE A 22 0.90 2.78 -21.57
N ASN A 23 0.92 1.66 -22.28
CA ASN A 23 0.74 1.66 -23.74
C ASN A 23 -0.68 2.01 -24.18
N SER A 24 -1.69 1.56 -23.42
CA SER A 24 -3.10 1.72 -23.83
C SER A 24 -3.74 3.03 -23.38
N LEU A 25 -3.14 3.76 -22.43
CA LEU A 25 -3.73 4.97 -21.85
C LEU A 25 -2.79 6.16 -21.79
N PHE A 26 -1.53 5.97 -21.35
CA PHE A 26 -0.62 7.09 -21.14
C PHE A 26 0.10 7.51 -22.41
N LEU A 27 0.64 6.53 -23.15
CA LEU A 27 1.48 6.81 -24.33
C LEU A 27 0.72 7.60 -25.40
N GLY A 28 -0.49 7.17 -25.73
CA GLY A 28 -1.34 7.83 -26.77
C GLY A 28 -1.84 9.21 -26.36
N ASN A 29 -1.90 9.51 -25.06
CA ASN A 29 -2.36 10.79 -24.49
C ASN A 29 -1.25 11.70 -23.99
N ASN A 30 0.02 11.37 -24.25
CA ASN A 30 1.21 12.12 -23.82
C ASN A 30 1.29 12.38 -22.30
N ILE A 31 0.71 11.50 -21.49
CA ILE A 31 0.72 11.66 -20.02
C ILE A 31 2.05 11.22 -19.46
N VAL A 32 2.72 12.13 -18.75
CA VAL A 32 4.02 11.88 -18.12
C VAL A 32 3.78 11.32 -16.72
N SER A 33 4.10 10.04 -16.52
CA SER A 33 3.85 9.33 -15.26
C SER A 33 4.86 9.62 -14.13
N GLY A 34 5.67 10.67 -14.25
CA GLY A 34 6.77 10.92 -13.32
C GLY A 34 7.98 9.98 -13.54
N GLY A 35 8.83 9.84 -12.53
CA GLY A 35 9.98 8.96 -12.58
C GLY A 35 11.16 9.49 -13.41
N VAL A 36 12.27 8.72 -13.39
CA VAL A 36 13.47 9.06 -14.21
C VAL A 36 13.12 9.13 -15.70
N GLY A 37 12.16 8.34 -16.17
CA GLY A 37 11.68 8.38 -17.55
C GLY A 37 11.02 9.72 -17.91
N GLY A 38 10.16 10.25 -17.03
CA GLY A 38 9.54 11.57 -17.20
C GLY A 38 10.59 12.69 -17.24
N LEU A 39 11.56 12.63 -16.33
CA LEU A 39 12.69 13.58 -16.33
C LEU A 39 13.53 13.47 -17.61
N ALA A 40 13.79 12.27 -18.11
CA ALA A 40 14.52 12.03 -19.34
C ALA A 40 13.82 12.66 -20.57
N ILE A 41 12.49 12.55 -20.65
CA ILE A 41 11.70 13.15 -21.74
C ILE A 41 11.75 14.69 -21.64
N ALA A 42 11.63 15.24 -20.43
CA ALA A 42 11.74 16.69 -20.22
C ALA A 42 13.13 17.23 -20.63
N LEU A 43 14.20 16.55 -20.24
CA LEU A 43 15.57 16.94 -20.60
C LEU A 43 15.86 16.74 -22.10
N ASN A 44 15.29 15.72 -22.74
CA ASN A 44 15.37 15.59 -24.18
C ASN A 44 14.78 16.81 -24.90
N LYS A 45 13.59 17.25 -24.47
CA LYS A 45 12.90 18.39 -25.05
C LYS A 45 13.65 19.71 -24.83
N LEU A 46 14.30 19.88 -23.68
CA LEU A 46 15.00 21.10 -23.30
C LEU A 46 16.45 21.17 -23.79
N LEU A 47 17.17 20.03 -23.71
CA LEU A 47 18.62 19.98 -23.90
C LEU A 47 19.03 19.07 -25.05
N GLY A 48 18.10 18.36 -25.69
CA GLY A 48 18.35 17.40 -26.75
C GLY A 48 19.06 16.11 -26.30
N TRP A 49 19.11 15.83 -25.01
CA TRP A 49 19.74 14.61 -24.46
C TRP A 49 18.94 13.37 -24.85
N ASN A 50 19.67 12.28 -25.18
CA ASN A 50 19.02 11.01 -25.49
C ASN A 50 18.37 10.43 -24.21
N PRO A 51 17.03 10.20 -24.19
CA PRO A 51 16.35 9.71 -23.01
C PRO A 51 16.86 8.36 -22.51
N SER A 52 17.20 7.46 -23.42
CA SER A 52 17.68 6.12 -23.06
C SER A 52 19.02 6.17 -22.34
N ASP A 53 19.94 7.02 -22.82
CA ASP A 53 21.26 7.19 -22.21
C ASP A 53 21.13 7.84 -20.83
N PHE A 54 20.28 8.86 -20.70
CA PHE A 54 20.04 9.52 -19.44
C PHE A 54 19.46 8.55 -18.38
N VAL A 55 18.44 7.77 -18.76
CA VAL A 55 17.86 6.74 -17.88
C VAL A 55 18.91 5.71 -17.46
N LEU A 56 19.75 5.27 -18.40
CA LEU A 56 20.82 4.32 -18.12
C LEU A 56 21.82 4.89 -17.10
N TYR A 57 22.32 6.12 -17.34
CA TYR A 57 23.26 6.77 -16.42
C TYR A 57 22.66 7.03 -15.04
N CYS A 58 21.39 7.43 -14.95
CA CYS A 58 20.70 7.59 -13.66
C CYS A 58 20.46 6.27 -12.94
N ASN A 59 20.17 5.19 -13.66
CA ASN A 59 19.92 3.88 -13.05
C ASN A 59 21.16 3.26 -12.41
N ILE A 60 22.37 3.51 -12.92
CA ILE A 60 23.60 2.96 -12.37
C ILE A 60 23.79 3.37 -10.90
N PRO A 61 23.85 4.67 -10.53
CA PRO A 61 23.99 5.08 -9.14
C PRO A 61 22.80 4.66 -8.27
N LEU A 62 21.58 4.65 -8.82
CA LEU A 62 20.38 4.20 -8.10
C LEU A 62 20.44 2.71 -7.78
N LEU A 63 20.93 1.87 -8.66
CA LEU A 63 21.14 0.44 -8.41
C LEU A 63 22.24 0.20 -7.38
N ILE A 64 23.32 0.99 -7.39
CA ILE A 64 24.37 0.94 -6.36
C ILE A 64 23.74 1.31 -4.99
N LEU A 65 22.97 2.39 -4.93
CA LEU A 65 22.23 2.79 -3.73
C LEU A 65 21.30 1.66 -3.26
N CYS A 66 20.56 1.03 -4.17
CA CYS A 66 19.70 -0.10 -3.86
C CYS A 66 20.50 -1.25 -3.21
N TRP A 67 21.64 -1.62 -3.76
CA TRP A 67 22.47 -2.68 -3.24
C TRP A 67 23.00 -2.38 -1.85
N VAL A 68 23.55 -1.18 -1.64
CA VAL A 68 24.18 -0.78 -0.38
C VAL A 68 23.15 -0.59 0.72
N PHE A 69 22.04 0.08 0.47
CA PHE A 69 21.10 0.51 1.50
C PHE A 69 19.84 -0.35 1.61
N LEU A 70 19.34 -0.92 0.53
CA LEU A 70 18.14 -1.77 0.54
C LEU A 70 18.47 -3.26 0.68
N GLY A 71 19.72 -3.64 0.36
CA GLY A 71 20.24 -4.98 0.55
C GLY A 71 20.10 -5.88 -0.68
N LYS A 72 20.90 -6.97 -0.68
CA LYS A 72 21.06 -7.87 -1.83
C LYS A 72 19.76 -8.50 -2.33
N SER A 73 18.82 -8.80 -1.44
CA SER A 73 17.53 -9.42 -1.83
C SER A 73 16.66 -8.47 -2.65
N VAL A 74 16.56 -7.21 -2.21
CA VAL A 74 15.81 -6.16 -2.92
C VAL A 74 16.50 -5.82 -4.22
N PHE A 75 17.84 -5.69 -4.21
CA PHE A 75 18.63 -5.42 -5.40
C PHE A 75 18.39 -6.42 -6.54
N ILE A 76 18.49 -7.73 -6.26
CA ILE A 76 18.29 -8.77 -7.30
C ILE A 76 16.88 -8.66 -7.91
N LYS A 77 15.86 -8.46 -7.08
CA LYS A 77 14.48 -8.32 -7.54
C LYS A 77 14.28 -7.03 -8.33
N THR A 78 14.92 -5.94 -7.92
CA THR A 78 14.88 -4.65 -8.61
C THR A 78 15.58 -4.70 -9.97
N VAL A 79 16.74 -5.36 -10.09
CA VAL A 79 17.38 -5.61 -11.38
C VAL A 79 16.44 -6.41 -12.29
N TYR A 80 15.79 -7.44 -11.76
CA TYR A 80 14.79 -8.20 -12.51
C TYR A 80 13.62 -7.31 -12.97
N GLY A 81 13.05 -6.49 -12.07
CA GLY A 81 11.97 -5.57 -12.41
C GLY A 81 12.37 -4.52 -13.45
N ALA A 82 13.60 -4.00 -13.35
CA ALA A 82 14.14 -3.03 -14.30
C ALA A 82 14.36 -3.61 -15.71
N VAL A 83 14.47 -4.93 -15.85
CA VAL A 83 14.57 -5.61 -17.15
C VAL A 83 13.18 -6.05 -17.65
N ILE A 84 12.36 -6.64 -16.78
CA ILE A 84 11.07 -7.21 -17.18
C ILE A 84 10.05 -6.14 -17.57
N TYR A 85 10.05 -4.98 -16.91
CA TYR A 85 9.09 -3.92 -17.21
C TYR A 85 9.24 -3.34 -18.61
N PRO A 86 10.43 -2.91 -19.08
CA PRO A 86 10.63 -2.49 -20.47
C PRO A 86 10.34 -3.60 -21.49
N PHE A 87 10.64 -4.85 -21.15
CA PHE A 87 10.29 -5.99 -21.98
C PHE A 87 8.77 -6.13 -22.15
N CYS A 88 8.00 -5.99 -21.05
CA CYS A 88 6.53 -6.00 -21.08
C CYS A 88 5.98 -4.81 -21.90
N ILE A 89 6.56 -3.61 -21.77
CA ILE A 89 6.18 -2.45 -22.60
C ILE A 89 6.34 -2.77 -24.09
N LYS A 90 7.47 -3.37 -24.47
CA LYS A 90 7.72 -3.75 -25.86
C LYS A 90 6.73 -4.82 -26.35
N LEU A 91 6.41 -5.80 -25.51
CA LEU A 91 5.48 -6.87 -25.83
C LEU A 91 4.04 -6.35 -26.01
N THR A 92 3.66 -5.33 -25.25
CA THR A 92 2.32 -4.72 -25.27
C THR A 92 2.21 -3.48 -26.17
N ALA A 93 3.28 -3.13 -26.92
CA ALA A 93 3.32 -1.93 -27.77
C ALA A 93 2.27 -1.92 -28.90
N GLY A 94 1.74 -3.08 -29.29
CA GLY A 94 0.68 -3.21 -30.28
C GLY A 94 -0.75 -3.02 -29.76
N LEU A 95 -0.91 -2.74 -28.47
CA LEU A 95 -2.24 -2.51 -27.90
C LEU A 95 -2.82 -1.15 -28.39
N PRO A 96 -4.12 -1.10 -28.69
CA PRO A 96 -4.77 0.14 -29.10
C PRO A 96 -4.84 1.13 -27.95
N ASN A 97 -4.87 2.42 -28.27
CA ASN A 97 -5.24 3.46 -27.31
C ASN A 97 -6.74 3.31 -26.96
N LEU A 98 -7.03 3.10 -25.67
CA LEU A 98 -8.39 2.85 -25.17
C LEU A 98 -9.26 4.11 -25.16
N THR A 99 -8.67 5.30 -25.08
CA THR A 99 -9.37 6.58 -25.06
C THR A 99 -8.48 7.70 -25.58
N GLU A 100 -9.07 8.60 -26.33
CA GLU A 100 -8.43 9.85 -26.76
C GLU A 100 -8.68 11.01 -25.76
N ASN A 101 -9.43 10.77 -24.70
CA ASN A 101 -9.67 11.77 -23.67
C ASN A 101 -8.57 11.71 -22.59
N PRO A 102 -7.68 12.73 -22.50
CA PRO A 102 -6.55 12.71 -21.58
C PRO A 102 -6.96 12.63 -20.11
N LEU A 103 -8.13 13.18 -19.72
CA LEU A 103 -8.61 13.09 -18.35
C LEU A 103 -8.98 11.66 -17.97
N LEU A 104 -9.70 10.95 -18.84
CA LEU A 104 -10.04 9.55 -18.63
C LEU A 104 -8.77 8.71 -18.62
N ALA A 105 -7.83 8.97 -19.52
CA ALA A 105 -6.54 8.30 -19.57
C ALA A 105 -5.74 8.53 -18.28
N ALA A 106 -5.72 9.74 -17.73
CA ALA A 106 -5.03 10.07 -16.49
C ALA A 106 -5.62 9.29 -15.28
N ILE A 107 -6.95 9.24 -15.17
CA ILE A 107 -7.62 8.56 -14.06
C ILE A 107 -7.50 7.04 -14.19
N PHE A 108 -7.99 6.45 -15.29
CA PHE A 108 -8.00 5.00 -15.47
C PHE A 108 -6.60 4.42 -15.65
N GLY A 109 -5.74 5.14 -16.39
CA GLY A 109 -4.33 4.78 -16.50
C GLY A 109 -3.62 4.86 -15.15
N GLY A 110 -3.90 5.91 -14.36
CA GLY A 110 -3.40 6.04 -13.00
C GLY A 110 -3.83 4.88 -12.08
N ILE A 111 -5.08 4.41 -12.18
CA ILE A 111 -5.57 3.24 -11.43
C ILE A 111 -4.78 1.98 -11.85
N ILE A 112 -4.67 1.72 -13.14
CA ILE A 112 -4.00 0.50 -13.65
C ILE A 112 -2.50 0.53 -13.33
N LEU A 113 -1.81 1.66 -13.59
CA LEU A 113 -0.40 1.80 -13.26
C LEU A 113 -0.15 1.74 -11.76
N GLY A 114 -1.00 2.41 -10.97
CA GLY A 114 -0.90 2.40 -9.50
C GLY A 114 -1.08 0.99 -8.93
N PHE A 115 -2.03 0.21 -9.46
CA PHE A 115 -2.21 -1.19 -9.08
C PHE A 115 -1.00 -2.04 -9.45
N GLY A 116 -0.50 -1.92 -10.70
CA GLY A 116 0.70 -2.63 -11.14
C GLY A 116 1.94 -2.28 -10.30
N LEU A 117 2.16 -0.99 -10.02
CA LEU A 117 3.27 -0.52 -9.20
C LEU A 117 3.15 -0.99 -7.75
N GLY A 118 1.94 -0.99 -7.20
CA GLY A 118 1.66 -1.55 -5.89
C GLY A 118 2.02 -3.04 -5.79
N LEU A 119 1.72 -3.85 -6.82
CA LEU A 119 2.16 -5.25 -6.89
C LEU A 119 3.68 -5.39 -6.89
N VAL A 120 4.39 -4.54 -7.63
CA VAL A 120 5.86 -4.51 -7.65
C VAL A 120 6.42 -4.21 -6.26
N PHE A 121 5.87 -3.19 -5.57
CA PHE A 121 6.30 -2.85 -4.22
C PHE A 121 5.96 -3.93 -3.18
N LEU A 122 4.81 -4.60 -3.29
CA LEU A 122 4.46 -5.76 -2.46
C LEU A 122 5.43 -6.93 -2.67
N GLY A 123 6.03 -7.06 -3.87
CA GLY A 123 7.13 -7.97 -4.15
C GLY A 123 8.48 -7.55 -3.56
N ASN A 124 8.54 -6.47 -2.75
CA ASN A 124 9.77 -5.86 -2.25
C ASN A 124 10.78 -5.59 -3.38
N SER A 125 10.33 -4.93 -4.43
CA SER A 125 11.09 -4.65 -5.64
C SER A 125 10.73 -3.28 -6.21
N SER A 126 11.45 -2.85 -7.23
CA SER A 126 11.17 -1.67 -8.04
C SER A 126 11.37 -2.01 -9.51
N THR A 127 10.77 -1.24 -10.39
CA THR A 127 11.04 -1.27 -11.86
C THR A 127 12.25 -0.43 -12.25
N GLY A 128 13.06 0.00 -11.27
CA GLY A 128 14.19 0.92 -11.48
C GLY A 128 13.79 2.39 -11.29
N GLY A 129 14.68 3.30 -11.68
CA GLY A 129 14.42 4.73 -11.63
C GLY A 129 14.13 5.28 -10.23
N THR A 130 13.22 6.26 -10.16
CA THR A 130 12.78 6.88 -8.90
C THR A 130 12.18 5.90 -7.92
N GLY A 131 11.66 4.76 -8.37
CA GLY A 131 11.12 3.71 -7.50
C GLY A 131 12.16 3.17 -6.50
N ILE A 132 13.45 3.18 -6.84
CA ILE A 132 14.54 2.84 -5.91
C ILE A 132 14.67 3.93 -4.84
N LEU A 133 14.65 5.20 -5.26
CA LEU A 133 14.76 6.34 -4.37
C LEU A 133 13.56 6.43 -3.42
N ILE A 134 12.37 6.15 -3.93
CA ILE A 134 11.13 6.07 -3.14
C ILE A 134 11.25 5.01 -2.04
N GLN A 135 11.69 3.80 -2.38
CA GLN A 135 11.91 2.73 -1.40
C GLN A 135 13.01 3.06 -0.39
N PHE A 136 14.08 3.72 -0.85
CA PHE A 136 15.17 4.15 0.03
C PHE A 136 14.66 5.15 1.08
N ILE A 137 13.99 6.23 0.66
CA ILE A 137 13.47 7.24 1.56
C ILE A 137 12.42 6.63 2.51
N HIS A 138 11.50 5.82 1.99
CA HIS A 138 10.50 5.13 2.82
C HIS A 138 11.13 4.26 3.91
N LYS A 139 12.24 3.57 3.62
CA LYS A 139 12.93 2.72 4.61
C LYS A 139 13.52 3.50 5.77
N TYR A 140 14.01 4.71 5.54
CA TYR A 140 14.74 5.53 6.52
C TYR A 140 13.92 6.69 7.09
N THR A 141 12.68 6.86 6.63
CA THR A 141 11.79 7.93 7.10
C THR A 141 10.42 7.36 7.47
N PRO A 142 9.60 8.05 8.29
CA PRO A 142 8.24 7.62 8.60
C PRO A 142 7.23 7.85 7.45
N LEU A 143 7.69 8.30 6.28
CA LEU A 143 6.82 8.60 5.14
C LEU A 143 6.30 7.31 4.49
N SER A 144 5.02 7.29 4.09
CA SER A 144 4.47 6.18 3.31
C SER A 144 5.08 6.14 1.90
N LEU A 145 5.09 4.95 1.27
CA LEU A 145 5.60 4.80 -0.10
C LEU A 145 4.92 5.75 -1.09
N GLY A 146 3.58 5.88 -1.02
CA GLY A 146 2.86 6.77 -1.90
C GLY A 146 3.15 8.25 -1.62
N LEU A 147 3.26 8.67 -0.36
CA LEU A 147 3.63 10.06 -0.06
C LEU A 147 5.04 10.38 -0.55
N THR A 148 5.98 9.47 -0.36
CA THR A 148 7.35 9.62 -0.89
C THR A 148 7.35 9.72 -2.41
N MET A 149 6.52 8.91 -3.08
CA MET A 149 6.34 8.95 -4.53
C MET A 149 5.72 10.30 -4.96
N ALA A 150 4.67 10.75 -4.28
CA ALA A 150 4.04 12.05 -4.58
C ALA A 150 5.03 13.21 -4.50
N ILE A 151 5.96 13.18 -3.54
CA ILE A 151 6.99 14.21 -3.39
C ILE A 151 8.00 14.12 -4.54
N ILE A 152 8.61 12.96 -4.75
CA ILE A 152 9.70 12.80 -5.73
C ILE A 152 9.18 12.98 -7.15
N ASP A 153 8.16 12.24 -7.52
CA ASP A 153 7.60 12.29 -8.87
C ASP A 153 6.81 13.58 -9.09
N GLY A 154 6.25 14.19 -8.01
CA GLY A 154 5.63 15.51 -8.05
C GLY A 154 6.62 16.61 -8.40
N ILE A 155 7.84 16.59 -7.86
CA ILE A 155 8.90 17.51 -8.26
C ILE A 155 9.23 17.33 -9.75
N ILE A 156 9.35 16.09 -10.23
CA ILE A 156 9.64 15.78 -11.63
C ILE A 156 8.53 16.26 -12.56
N VAL A 157 7.27 15.98 -12.21
CA VAL A 157 6.11 16.46 -12.99
C VAL A 157 6.03 18.01 -12.94
N GLY A 158 6.35 18.62 -11.79
CA GLY A 158 6.44 20.08 -11.66
C GLY A 158 7.51 20.69 -12.57
N LEU A 159 8.66 20.07 -12.69
CA LEU A 159 9.69 20.46 -13.68
C LEU A 159 9.20 20.34 -15.12
N GLY A 160 8.20 19.51 -15.35
CA GLY A 160 7.54 19.36 -16.65
C GLY A 160 6.91 20.65 -17.18
N PHE A 161 6.50 21.62 -16.31
CA PHE A 161 5.99 22.92 -16.75
C PHE A 161 6.97 23.72 -17.64
N VAL A 162 8.26 23.41 -17.55
CA VAL A 162 9.28 24.02 -18.40
C VAL A 162 9.34 23.37 -19.79
N ALA A 163 8.98 22.08 -19.88
CA ALA A 163 9.13 21.28 -21.08
C ALA A 163 7.83 21.02 -21.83
N PHE A 164 6.69 20.99 -21.14
CA PHE A 164 5.38 20.63 -21.67
C PHE A 164 4.37 21.75 -21.52
N ASP A 165 3.30 21.67 -22.30
CA ASP A 165 2.12 22.55 -22.14
C ASP A 165 1.42 22.32 -20.80
N THR A 166 0.74 23.34 -20.33
CA THR A 166 0.07 23.34 -19.02
C THR A 166 -0.94 22.20 -18.90
N ASP A 167 -1.72 21.90 -19.93
CA ASP A 167 -2.74 20.86 -19.90
C ASP A 167 -2.11 19.48 -19.70
N THR A 168 -1.04 19.15 -20.43
CA THR A 168 -0.28 17.91 -20.27
C THR A 168 0.25 17.73 -18.86
N VAL A 169 0.77 18.81 -18.25
CA VAL A 169 1.26 18.74 -16.86
C VAL A 169 0.10 18.58 -15.87
N MET A 170 -1.03 19.25 -16.08
CA MET A 170 -2.20 19.10 -15.24
C MET A 170 -2.77 17.66 -15.28
N TYR A 171 -2.88 17.05 -16.46
CA TYR A 171 -3.27 15.63 -16.57
C TYR A 171 -2.24 14.69 -15.93
N SER A 172 -0.95 15.00 -16.04
CA SER A 172 0.11 14.23 -15.38
C SER A 172 0.03 14.33 -13.86
N ILE A 173 -0.34 15.48 -13.30
CA ILE A 173 -0.60 15.64 -11.86
C ILE A 173 -1.79 14.78 -11.43
N ILE A 174 -2.90 14.77 -12.17
CA ILE A 174 -4.07 13.93 -11.90
C ILE A 174 -3.67 12.45 -11.90
N ALA A 175 -2.91 12.03 -12.92
CA ALA A 175 -2.40 10.67 -13.02
C ALA A 175 -1.53 10.30 -11.81
N LEU A 176 -0.58 11.18 -11.43
CA LEU A 176 0.29 10.97 -10.27
C LEU A 176 -0.51 10.87 -8.95
N MET A 177 -1.50 11.74 -8.75
CA MET A 177 -2.37 11.67 -7.57
C MET A 177 -3.13 10.34 -7.51
N THR A 178 -3.67 9.89 -8.66
CA THR A 178 -4.39 8.63 -8.76
C THR A 178 -3.47 7.43 -8.48
N ILE A 179 -2.28 7.38 -9.10
CA ILE A 179 -1.27 6.33 -8.86
C ILE A 179 -0.90 6.29 -7.38
N THR A 180 -0.59 7.45 -6.79
CA THR A 180 -0.21 7.60 -5.39
C THR A 180 -1.29 7.08 -4.45
N TYR A 181 -2.55 7.42 -4.70
CA TYR A 181 -3.69 6.96 -3.91
C TYR A 181 -3.80 5.43 -3.95
N ILE A 182 -3.74 4.83 -5.14
CA ILE A 182 -3.84 3.38 -5.31
C ILE A 182 -2.66 2.66 -4.65
N VAL A 183 -1.42 3.15 -4.86
CA VAL A 183 -0.23 2.57 -4.22
C VAL A 183 -0.34 2.64 -2.70
N ASN A 184 -0.71 3.78 -2.14
CA ASN A 184 -0.92 3.90 -0.69
C ASN A 184 -1.98 2.92 -0.19
N ARG A 185 -3.10 2.79 -0.90
CA ARG A 185 -4.17 1.87 -0.53
C ARG A 185 -3.71 0.41 -0.53
N MET A 186 -2.89 0.02 -1.51
CA MET A 186 -2.32 -1.31 -1.60
C MET A 186 -1.26 -1.58 -0.53
N MET A 187 -0.40 -0.60 -0.25
CA MET A 187 0.73 -0.75 0.69
C MET A 187 0.29 -0.65 2.15
N SER A 188 -0.70 0.20 2.45
CA SER A 188 -1.26 0.30 3.81
C SER A 188 -1.96 -0.99 4.26
N GLY A 189 -2.14 -1.94 3.36
CA GLY A 189 -2.97 -3.11 3.57
C GLY A 189 -4.45 -2.72 3.71
N THR A 190 -5.33 -3.66 3.53
CA THR A 190 -6.69 -3.53 4.05
C THR A 190 -6.52 -3.48 5.57
N GLU A 191 -7.01 -2.43 6.22
CA GLU A 191 -7.19 -2.43 7.67
C GLU A 191 -7.94 -3.72 8.01
N SER A 192 -7.15 -4.75 8.35
CA SER A 192 -7.70 -6.11 8.43
C SER A 192 -8.42 -6.36 9.75
N SER A 193 -8.31 -5.42 10.68
CA SER A 193 -8.79 -5.59 12.05
C SER A 193 -9.53 -4.36 12.56
N ARG A 194 -10.42 -4.61 13.51
CA ARG A 194 -11.15 -3.58 14.26
C ARG A 194 -10.91 -3.79 15.74
N ASN A 195 -10.63 -2.72 16.46
CA ASN A 195 -10.64 -2.71 17.90
C ASN A 195 -12.02 -2.27 18.35
N VAL A 196 -12.65 -3.08 19.20
CA VAL A 196 -14.02 -2.88 19.65
C VAL A 196 -14.01 -2.67 21.17
N MET A 197 -14.51 -1.53 21.61
CA MET A 197 -14.77 -1.24 23.01
C MET A 197 -16.26 -1.41 23.25
N ILE A 198 -16.63 -2.16 24.29
CA ILE A 198 -18.01 -2.53 24.58
C ILE A 198 -18.31 -2.18 26.03
N ILE A 199 -19.37 -1.41 26.26
CA ILE A 199 -19.91 -1.09 27.59
C ILE A 199 -21.32 -1.63 27.65
N SER A 200 -21.57 -2.57 28.58
CA SER A 200 -22.84 -3.24 28.73
C SER A 200 -23.07 -3.63 30.20
N GLN A 201 -24.33 -3.73 30.59
CA GLN A 201 -24.69 -4.30 31.89
C GLN A 201 -24.47 -5.82 31.93
N LYS A 202 -24.51 -6.48 30.75
CA LYS A 202 -24.24 -7.90 30.56
C LYS A 202 -22.80 -8.20 30.12
N ALA A 203 -21.83 -7.41 30.60
CA ALA A 203 -20.43 -7.54 30.22
C ALA A 203 -19.85 -8.96 30.43
N GLY A 204 -20.32 -9.68 31.47
CA GLY A 204 -19.92 -11.07 31.74
C GLY A 204 -20.32 -12.04 30.61
N GLU A 205 -21.59 -11.97 30.17
CA GLU A 205 -22.10 -12.83 29.08
C GLU A 205 -21.40 -12.52 27.74
N ILE A 206 -21.19 -11.23 27.47
CA ILE A 206 -20.46 -10.77 26.25
C ILE A 206 -19.02 -11.25 26.27
N LYS A 207 -18.33 -11.16 27.43
CA LYS A 207 -16.99 -11.70 27.61
C LYS A 207 -16.94 -13.20 27.31
N ASP A 208 -17.88 -13.96 27.84
CA ASP A 208 -17.98 -15.40 27.63
C ASP A 208 -18.19 -15.74 26.15
N TYR A 209 -19.01 -14.98 25.45
CA TYR A 209 -19.18 -15.12 24.01
C TYR A 209 -17.86 -14.85 23.26
N ILE A 210 -17.18 -13.74 23.57
CA ILE A 210 -15.93 -13.35 22.89
C ILE A 210 -14.86 -14.42 23.11
N THR A 211 -14.71 -14.93 24.32
CA THR A 211 -13.64 -15.87 24.66
C THR A 211 -13.94 -17.30 24.23
N LYS A 212 -15.19 -17.77 24.42
CA LYS A 212 -15.56 -19.18 24.21
C LYS A 212 -16.10 -19.46 22.81
N VAL A 213 -16.80 -18.50 22.19
CA VAL A 213 -17.44 -18.69 20.88
C VAL A 213 -16.65 -18.02 19.77
N ALA A 214 -16.29 -16.74 19.94
CA ALA A 214 -15.50 -16.03 18.94
C ALA A 214 -14.00 -16.38 19.00
N ASP A 215 -13.55 -17.06 20.04
CA ASP A 215 -12.16 -17.46 20.26
C ASP A 215 -11.18 -16.28 20.11
N ARG A 216 -11.50 -15.16 20.80
CA ARG A 216 -10.73 -13.93 20.79
C ARG A 216 -10.36 -13.49 22.20
N GLY A 217 -9.17 -12.87 22.30
CA GLY A 217 -8.74 -12.24 23.55
C GLY A 217 -9.64 -11.05 23.90
N VAL A 218 -9.92 -10.88 25.17
CA VAL A 218 -10.67 -9.73 25.69
C VAL A 218 -9.93 -9.14 26.88
N THR A 219 -9.87 -7.82 26.94
CA THR A 219 -9.32 -7.08 28.09
C THR A 219 -10.46 -6.34 28.77
N GLU A 220 -10.54 -6.45 30.09
CA GLU A 220 -11.52 -5.74 30.90
C GLU A 220 -10.91 -4.50 31.54
N PHE A 221 -11.63 -3.39 31.47
CA PHE A 221 -11.28 -2.14 32.14
C PHE A 221 -12.39 -1.77 33.14
N PRO A 222 -12.08 -1.49 34.41
CA PRO A 222 -13.01 -0.81 35.29
C PRO A 222 -13.18 0.63 34.81
N ILE A 223 -14.42 1.07 34.67
CA ILE A 223 -14.77 2.44 34.24
C ILE A 223 -15.86 3.01 35.14
N VAL A 224 -15.92 4.33 35.21
CA VAL A 224 -17.00 5.06 35.91
C VAL A 224 -17.84 5.80 34.87
N GLY A 225 -19.16 5.61 34.92
CA GLY A 225 -20.08 6.34 34.05
C GLY A 225 -20.07 7.84 34.37
N GLY A 226 -19.59 8.67 33.46
CA GLY A 226 -19.43 10.11 33.68
C GLY A 226 -20.75 10.84 34.02
N PHE A 227 -21.87 10.37 33.48
CA PHE A 227 -23.20 10.94 33.80
C PHE A 227 -23.84 10.34 35.04
N THR A 228 -23.68 9.04 35.24
CA THR A 228 -24.38 8.31 36.31
C THR A 228 -23.55 8.13 37.59
N GLY A 229 -22.24 8.29 37.52
CA GLY A 229 -21.30 7.99 38.60
C GLY A 229 -21.20 6.48 38.93
N VAL A 230 -21.84 5.61 38.16
CA VAL A 230 -21.91 4.17 38.44
C VAL A 230 -20.69 3.46 37.87
N ASP A 231 -20.11 2.56 38.69
CA ASP A 231 -19.03 1.67 38.26
C ASP A 231 -19.56 0.67 37.23
N LYS A 232 -18.83 0.57 36.11
CA LYS A 232 -19.12 -0.33 35.00
C LYS A 232 -17.84 -1.04 34.55
N ARG A 233 -17.99 -2.01 33.66
CA ARG A 233 -16.88 -2.67 32.97
C ARG A 233 -16.95 -2.38 31.50
N MET A 234 -15.80 -1.99 30.92
CA MET A 234 -15.61 -1.90 29.48
C MET A 234 -14.80 -3.11 29.04
N LEU A 235 -15.26 -3.78 28.02
CA LEU A 235 -14.54 -4.85 27.34
C LEU A 235 -13.86 -4.29 26.12
N MET A 236 -12.62 -4.67 25.89
CA MET A 236 -11.88 -4.34 24.66
C MET A 236 -11.44 -5.64 23.99
N THR A 237 -11.76 -5.78 22.72
CA THR A 237 -11.34 -6.90 21.89
C THR A 237 -10.95 -6.43 20.51
N THR A 238 -10.07 -7.18 19.86
CA THR A 238 -9.70 -6.92 18.45
C THR A 238 -10.13 -8.11 17.61
N VAL A 239 -10.84 -7.82 16.52
CA VAL A 239 -11.37 -8.82 15.58
C VAL A 239 -11.04 -8.45 14.16
N SER A 240 -11.05 -9.43 13.25
CA SER A 240 -10.97 -9.15 11.82
C SER A 240 -12.26 -8.54 11.27
N ILE A 241 -12.18 -7.85 10.13
CA ILE A 241 -13.38 -7.25 9.49
C ILE A 241 -14.49 -8.27 9.24
N PRO A 242 -14.22 -9.49 8.74
CA PRO A 242 -15.27 -10.49 8.53
C PRO A 242 -15.93 -10.97 9.83
N GLU A 243 -15.21 -10.93 10.95
CA GLU A 243 -15.71 -11.35 12.26
C GLU A 243 -16.52 -10.24 12.93
N MET A 244 -16.28 -8.98 12.57
CA MET A 244 -16.92 -7.83 13.19
C MET A 244 -18.44 -7.88 13.12
N GLN A 245 -19.01 -8.19 11.96
CA GLN A 245 -20.47 -8.26 11.79
C GLN A 245 -21.11 -9.33 12.68
N LYS A 246 -20.45 -10.49 12.81
CA LYS A 246 -20.92 -11.58 13.66
C LYS A 246 -20.84 -11.19 15.14
N LEU A 247 -19.76 -10.53 15.53
CA LEU A 247 -19.56 -10.05 16.90
C LEU A 247 -20.62 -9.00 17.26
N GLU A 248 -20.85 -8.03 16.41
CA GLU A 248 -21.86 -6.98 16.61
C GLU A 248 -23.27 -7.56 16.77
N SER A 249 -23.66 -8.46 15.86
CA SER A 249 -24.97 -9.12 15.93
C SER A 249 -25.15 -9.93 17.23
N ALA A 250 -24.10 -10.62 17.67
CA ALA A 250 -24.15 -11.40 18.90
C ALA A 250 -24.22 -10.53 20.15
N ILE A 251 -23.46 -9.43 20.19
CA ILE A 251 -23.50 -8.48 21.32
C ILE A 251 -24.90 -7.87 21.47
N LEU A 252 -25.48 -7.40 20.35
CA LEU A 252 -26.83 -6.82 20.35
C LEU A 252 -27.93 -7.85 20.70
N ALA A 253 -27.70 -9.13 20.37
CA ALA A 253 -28.61 -10.19 20.79
C ALA A 253 -28.53 -10.47 22.32
N ILE A 254 -27.36 -10.27 22.93
CA ILE A 254 -27.17 -10.42 24.40
C ILE A 254 -27.71 -9.17 25.13
N ASP A 255 -27.36 -7.99 24.62
CA ASP A 255 -27.80 -6.71 25.21
C ASP A 255 -28.05 -5.69 24.09
N GLU A 256 -29.34 -5.42 23.82
CA GLU A 256 -29.77 -4.45 22.80
C GLU A 256 -29.30 -3.01 23.11
N THR A 257 -29.01 -2.73 24.40
CA THR A 257 -28.57 -1.41 24.88
C THR A 257 -27.05 -1.30 24.98
N ALA A 258 -26.28 -2.30 24.52
CA ALA A 258 -24.83 -2.27 24.56
C ALA A 258 -24.28 -1.10 23.76
N PHE A 259 -23.41 -0.33 24.39
CA PHE A 259 -22.68 0.76 23.71
C PHE A 259 -21.36 0.22 23.15
N MET A 260 -21.16 0.36 21.84
CA MET A 260 -19.96 -0.11 21.16
C MET A 260 -19.26 1.03 20.43
N VAL A 261 -17.92 1.10 20.60
CA VAL A 261 -17.06 1.96 19.81
C VAL A 261 -16.14 1.09 18.97
N VAL A 262 -16.22 1.24 17.64
CA VAL A 262 -15.42 0.47 16.69
C VAL A 262 -14.38 1.38 16.08
N MET A 263 -13.11 1.05 16.28
CA MET A 263 -11.97 1.81 15.73
C MET A 263 -11.17 0.96 14.75
N PRO A 264 -10.65 1.56 13.67
CA PRO A 264 -9.70 0.87 12.81
C PRO A 264 -8.44 0.47 13.58
N ALA A 265 -7.97 -0.77 13.38
CA ALA A 265 -6.71 -1.25 13.92
C ALA A 265 -5.77 -1.61 12.76
N SER A 266 -4.92 -0.65 12.39
CA SER A 266 -4.07 -0.75 11.19
C SER A 266 -2.93 -1.76 11.34
N GLN A 267 -2.42 -1.95 12.57
CA GLN A 267 -1.36 -2.91 12.87
C GLN A 267 -1.68 -3.66 14.15
N VAL A 268 -2.09 -4.92 14.00
CA VAL A 268 -2.27 -5.83 15.13
C VAL A 268 -1.21 -6.92 15.06
N ARG A 269 -0.42 -7.05 16.12
CA ARG A 269 0.60 -8.09 16.24
C ARG A 269 0.31 -8.94 17.47
N GLY A 270 0.35 -10.25 17.31
CA GLY A 270 0.11 -11.19 18.40
C GLY A 270 -0.50 -12.50 17.91
N ARG A 271 -0.75 -13.41 18.87
CA ARG A 271 -1.39 -14.70 18.57
C ARG A 271 -2.79 -14.49 18.00
N GLY A 272 -3.11 -15.17 16.92
CA GLY A 272 -4.39 -15.04 16.20
C GLY A 272 -4.44 -13.94 15.13
N PHE A 273 -3.38 -13.10 14.99
CA PHE A 273 -3.25 -12.08 13.95
C PHE A 273 -1.96 -12.22 13.15
N SER A 274 -0.80 -12.05 13.77
CA SER A 274 0.52 -12.17 13.11
C SER A 274 1.23 -13.49 13.40
N LEU A 275 0.81 -14.22 14.42
CA LEU A 275 1.31 -15.54 14.80
C LEU A 275 0.20 -16.58 14.65
N GLN A 276 0.58 -17.83 14.30
CA GLN A 276 -0.40 -18.93 14.25
C GLN A 276 -1.05 -19.16 15.60
N LYS A 277 -2.34 -19.50 15.60
CA LYS A 277 -3.07 -19.94 16.79
C LYS A 277 -2.60 -21.34 17.18
N ASP A 278 -1.61 -21.45 18.06
CA ASP A 278 -1.33 -22.71 18.73
C ASP A 278 -2.32 -22.89 19.88
N HIS A 279 -3.16 -23.90 19.80
CA HIS A 279 -4.26 -24.21 20.72
C HIS A 279 -3.81 -24.76 22.09
N LYS A 280 -2.66 -24.36 22.60
CA LYS A 280 -2.25 -24.75 23.95
C LYS A 280 -2.14 -23.50 24.83
N TYR A 281 -3.25 -23.17 25.49
CA TYR A 281 -3.21 -22.34 26.69
C TYR A 281 -2.55 -23.14 27.82
N TYR A 282 -1.28 -22.88 28.10
CA TYR A 282 -0.72 -23.14 29.39
C TYR A 282 -0.83 -21.84 30.19
N ASP A 283 -1.45 -21.92 31.37
CA ASP A 283 -1.63 -20.79 32.31
C ASP A 283 -0.31 -20.17 32.82
N GLU A 284 0.83 -20.76 32.47
CA GLU A 284 2.15 -20.34 32.92
C GLU A 284 2.84 -19.31 32.00
N ASP A 285 2.29 -19.00 30.81
CA ASP A 285 2.94 -18.11 29.83
C ASP A 285 2.52 -16.62 29.95
N ILE A 286 1.83 -16.23 31.02
CA ILE A 286 1.35 -14.85 31.22
C ILE A 286 2.32 -14.02 32.08
N LEU A 287 3.53 -14.41 32.25
CA LEU A 287 4.56 -13.54 32.83
C LEU A 287 5.22 -12.74 31.72
N ILE A 288 4.62 -11.59 31.35
CA ILE A 288 5.32 -10.50 30.69
C ILE A 288 6.26 -9.90 31.75
N PRO A 289 7.57 -9.95 31.60
CA PRO A 289 8.46 -9.17 32.45
C PRO A 289 8.18 -7.69 32.20
N MET A 290 7.84 -6.97 33.27
CA MET A 290 7.79 -5.50 33.25
C MET A 290 9.13 -4.88 33.02
#